data_8c1ef50b6b305c3bc935d2a322961597
#
_entry.id   8c1ef50b6b305c3bc935d2a322961597
#
_cell.length_a   1.000
_cell.length_b   1.000
_cell.length_c   1.000
_cell.angle_alpha   90.00
_cell.angle_beta   90.00
_cell.angle_gamma   90.00
#
_symmetry.space_group_name_H-M   'P 1'
#
loop_
_entity.id
_entity.type
_entity.pdbx_description
1 polymer ?
#
loop_
_entity_poly.entity_id
_entity_poly.type
_entity_poly.pdbx_seq_one_letter_code
_entity_poly.pdbx_strand_id
1 'polypeptide(L)'
;GCKFLAEPNGNKTYVTAALQCPEIQTMTAQAGAITLYPYQVSETLQKSLIEREFNDSPAYFKQQITDLLKLPKEERKAICIGVHGTDNNWIDFLLWLNSNYGKDGDDSLWFPSQEEYYEYNYYRLNSHISIAQIDASSFKLTVNLPGEKFFYYPSTTINLSGISMYDIVSIEGNDALTGLSYADYKDGIMLNIDCRKYLFEHAENFVKRYEANPSDASNKADALYFVNMLKESAKKEALKKRLQ
;
A
#
# COMPACT_ATOMS: atom_id res chain seq x y z
N GLY A 1 -7.54 18.73 1.53
CA GLY A 1 -7.62 18.91 2.99
C GLY A 1 -6.74 17.90 3.72
N CYS A 2 -6.46 18.15 4.99
CA CYS A 2 -5.72 17.21 5.82
C CYS A 2 -6.69 16.11 6.31
N LYS A 3 -6.40 14.85 6.03
CA LYS A 3 -7.23 13.69 6.47
C LYS A 3 -6.60 12.91 7.59
N PHE A 4 -5.35 13.16 7.84
CA PHE A 4 -4.55 12.48 8.86
C PHE A 4 -4.02 13.50 9.86
N LEU A 5 -4.05 13.16 11.15
CA LEU A 5 -3.44 13.92 12.23
C LEU A 5 -2.50 13.03 13.04
N ALA A 6 -1.27 13.50 13.25
CA ALA A 6 -0.38 12.95 14.26
C ALA A 6 -0.50 13.81 15.53
N GLU A 7 -0.84 13.19 16.65
CA GLU A 7 -0.95 13.85 17.94
C GLU A 7 0.40 14.46 18.35
N PRO A 8 0.49 15.80 18.52
CA PRO A 8 1.75 16.41 18.94
C PRO A 8 1.95 16.27 20.44
N ASN A 9 3.13 15.82 20.86
CA ASN A 9 3.58 15.76 22.26
C ASN A 9 2.65 15.00 23.22
N GLY A 10 1.89 14.02 22.74
CA GLY A 10 0.94 13.27 23.59
C GLY A 10 -0.21 14.13 24.15
N ASN A 11 -0.55 15.24 23.51
CA ASN A 11 -1.55 16.18 24.00
C ASN A 11 -2.97 15.77 23.57
N LYS A 12 -3.74 15.23 24.51
CA LYS A 12 -5.12 14.76 24.31
C LYS A 12 -6.09 15.83 23.80
N THR A 13 -5.80 17.12 24.00
CA THR A 13 -6.64 18.22 23.50
C THR A 13 -6.71 18.22 21.98
N TYR A 14 -5.59 17.94 21.30
CA TYR A 14 -5.58 17.82 19.83
C TYR A 14 -6.39 16.64 19.34
N VAL A 15 -6.32 15.51 20.04
CA VAL A 15 -7.14 14.32 19.72
C VAL A 15 -8.61 14.67 19.83
N THR A 16 -9.04 15.30 20.93
CA THR A 16 -10.43 15.69 21.15
C THR A 16 -10.93 16.64 20.06
N ALA A 17 -10.13 17.63 19.66
CA ALA A 17 -10.47 18.56 18.60
C ALA A 17 -10.58 17.85 17.24
N ALA A 18 -9.65 16.96 16.94
CA ALA A 18 -9.65 16.20 15.67
C ALA A 18 -10.84 15.24 15.55
N LEU A 19 -11.31 14.66 16.65
CA LEU A 19 -12.51 13.82 16.66
C LEU A 19 -13.78 14.58 16.21
N GLN A 20 -13.81 15.90 16.41
CA GLN A 20 -14.91 16.77 15.99
C GLN A 20 -14.77 17.27 14.54
N CYS A 21 -13.62 17.08 13.92
CA CYS A 21 -13.37 17.50 12.56
C CYS A 21 -13.73 16.38 11.58
N PRO A 22 -14.78 16.51 10.75
CA PRO A 22 -15.22 15.45 9.85
C PRO A 22 -14.19 15.10 8.77
N GLU A 23 -13.30 16.02 8.42
CA GLU A 23 -12.26 15.80 7.42
C GLU A 23 -11.13 14.90 7.92
N ILE A 24 -10.89 14.83 9.24
CA ILE A 24 -9.89 13.94 9.82
C ILE A 24 -10.45 12.52 9.87
N GLN A 25 -9.90 11.64 9.07
CA GLN A 25 -10.34 10.24 8.94
C GLN A 25 -9.55 9.30 9.82
N THR A 26 -8.26 9.61 10.05
CA THR A 26 -7.37 8.74 10.83
C THR A 26 -6.35 9.55 11.62
N MET A 27 -5.84 8.97 12.69
CA MET A 27 -4.87 9.61 13.58
C MET A 27 -3.84 8.59 14.09
N THR A 28 -2.64 9.09 14.40
CA THR A 28 -1.73 8.42 15.33
C THR A 28 -1.70 9.14 16.66
N ALA A 29 -1.63 8.40 17.75
CA ALA A 29 -1.56 8.95 19.09
C ALA A 29 -0.58 8.16 19.96
N GLN A 30 -0.06 8.83 21.02
CA GLN A 30 0.75 8.19 22.05
C GLN A 30 -0.12 7.69 23.19
N ALA A 31 -1.10 8.51 23.59
CA ALA A 31 -1.95 8.20 24.72
C ALA A 31 -3.35 7.77 24.28
N GLY A 32 -3.80 6.62 24.76
CA GLY A 32 -5.11 6.06 24.42
C GLY A 32 -5.21 5.50 23.00
N ALA A 33 -4.08 5.35 22.33
CA ALA A 33 -3.97 4.65 21.08
C ALA A 33 -3.94 3.14 21.29
N ILE A 34 -4.35 2.40 20.29
CA ILE A 34 -4.34 0.94 20.30
C ILE A 34 -3.18 0.41 19.47
N THR A 35 -2.64 -0.71 19.89
CA THR A 35 -1.72 -1.48 19.04
C THR A 35 -2.51 -2.11 17.91
N LEU A 36 -2.14 -1.80 16.67
CA LEU A 36 -2.81 -2.33 15.50
C LEU A 36 -2.23 -3.69 15.11
N TYR A 37 -3.11 -4.69 15.00
CA TYR A 37 -2.80 -6.00 14.43
C TYR A 37 -3.50 -6.13 13.06
N PRO A 38 -2.81 -5.86 11.94
CA PRO A 38 -3.44 -5.76 10.62
C PRO A 38 -4.22 -7.00 10.19
N TYR A 39 -3.78 -8.19 10.59
CA TYR A 39 -4.45 -9.45 10.25
C TYR A 39 -5.68 -9.77 11.11
N GLN A 40 -5.92 -8.99 12.16
CA GLN A 40 -7.07 -9.16 13.07
C GLN A 40 -8.15 -8.10 12.85
N VAL A 41 -7.91 -7.10 12.00
CA VAL A 41 -8.87 -6.02 11.76
C VAL A 41 -10.07 -6.54 10.98
N SER A 42 -11.24 -6.52 11.60
CA SER A 42 -12.51 -7.01 11.06
C SER A 42 -13.58 -5.92 10.89
N GLU A 43 -13.29 -4.68 11.28
CA GLU A 43 -14.23 -3.56 11.22
C GLU A 43 -13.54 -2.29 10.71
N THR A 44 -14.34 -1.30 10.33
CA THR A 44 -13.80 0.01 9.93
C THR A 44 -13.08 0.65 11.09
N LEU A 45 -11.87 1.09 10.82
CA LEU A 45 -11.01 1.71 11.80
C LEU A 45 -11.62 3.06 12.27
N GLN A 46 -11.36 3.40 13.53
CA GLN A 46 -11.76 4.68 14.12
C GLN A 46 -10.62 5.70 14.02
N LYS A 47 -10.95 6.98 14.21
CA LYS A 47 -9.98 8.08 14.06
C LYS A 47 -8.75 7.98 14.94
N SER A 48 -8.86 7.51 16.19
CA SER A 48 -7.73 7.33 17.10
C SER A 48 -7.28 5.88 17.12
N LEU A 49 -6.32 5.52 16.28
CA LEU A 49 -6.11 4.12 15.99
C LEU A 49 -4.76 3.58 16.39
N ILE A 50 -3.71 4.16 15.83
CA ILE A 50 -2.41 3.52 15.80
C ILE A 50 -1.53 4.14 16.86
N GLU A 51 -1.02 3.30 17.75
CA GLU A 51 0.05 3.65 18.67
C GLU A 51 1.29 4.02 17.86
N ARG A 52 1.76 5.26 18.07
CA ARG A 52 3.01 5.74 17.53
C ARG A 52 4.13 5.48 18.53
N GLU A 53 5.05 4.64 18.13
CA GLU A 53 6.18 4.25 18.95
C GLU A 53 7.37 5.19 18.71
N PHE A 54 7.82 5.85 19.77
CA PHE A 54 8.96 6.78 19.74
C PHE A 54 10.24 6.10 20.20
N ASN A 55 11.21 6.07 19.31
CA ASN A 55 12.58 5.71 19.63
C ASN A 55 13.52 6.36 18.62
N ASP A 56 14.58 7.01 19.09
CA ASP A 56 15.56 7.69 18.23
C ASP A 56 16.65 6.72 17.70
N SER A 57 16.58 5.43 18.06
CA SER A 57 17.51 4.40 17.61
C SER A 57 16.93 3.57 16.46
N PRO A 58 17.46 3.67 15.23
CA PRO A 58 17.10 2.77 14.14
C PRO A 58 17.36 1.28 14.44
N ALA A 59 18.40 0.99 15.22
CA ALA A 59 18.72 -0.39 15.64
C ALA A 59 17.60 -1.03 16.46
N TYR A 60 16.89 -0.25 17.28
CA TYR A 60 15.73 -0.71 18.02
C TYR A 60 14.62 -1.20 17.07
N PHE A 61 14.27 -0.41 16.07
CA PHE A 61 13.23 -0.79 15.09
C PHE A 61 13.66 -1.94 14.20
N LYS A 62 14.96 -2.00 13.84
CA LYS A 62 15.53 -3.13 13.10
C LYS A 62 15.33 -4.43 13.88
N GLN A 63 15.62 -4.44 15.17
CA GLN A 63 15.41 -5.60 16.03
C GLN A 63 13.93 -5.97 16.14
N GLN A 64 13.06 -4.98 16.38
CA GLN A 64 11.62 -5.21 16.46
C GLN A 64 11.05 -5.86 15.18
N ILE A 65 11.40 -5.32 14.01
CA ILE A 65 10.94 -5.88 12.73
C ILE A 65 11.42 -7.31 12.57
N THR A 66 12.69 -7.55 12.85
CA THR A 66 13.29 -8.90 12.77
C THR A 66 12.58 -9.90 13.68
N ASP A 67 12.18 -9.46 14.87
CA ASP A 67 11.49 -10.33 15.83
C ASP A 67 10.01 -10.53 15.47
N LEU A 68 9.32 -9.49 15.01
CA LEU A 68 7.95 -9.59 14.53
C LEU A 68 7.80 -10.54 13.34
N LEU A 69 8.76 -10.56 12.43
CA LEU A 69 8.72 -11.44 11.27
C LEU A 69 8.84 -12.93 11.62
N LYS A 70 9.34 -13.28 12.81
CA LYS A 70 9.38 -14.65 13.32
C LYS A 70 8.03 -15.13 13.86
N LEU A 71 7.12 -14.21 14.18
CA LEU A 71 5.81 -14.52 14.74
C LEU A 71 4.84 -15.01 13.66
N PRO A 72 3.80 -15.78 14.02
CA PRO A 72 2.64 -15.99 13.16
C PRO A 72 2.04 -14.67 12.70
N LYS A 73 1.45 -14.65 11.49
CA LYS A 73 0.93 -13.40 10.90
C LYS A 73 -0.08 -12.68 11.80
N GLU A 74 -0.94 -13.45 12.45
CA GLU A 74 -2.00 -12.95 13.33
C GLU A 74 -1.45 -12.22 14.56
N GLU A 75 -0.22 -12.54 14.98
CA GLU A 75 0.46 -11.93 16.12
C GLU A 75 1.34 -10.74 15.74
N ARG A 76 1.47 -10.43 14.44
CA ARG A 76 2.30 -9.32 13.97
C ARG A 76 1.55 -8.00 14.11
N LYS A 77 2.08 -7.12 14.96
CA LYS A 77 1.60 -5.73 15.07
C LYS A 77 2.12 -4.86 13.93
N ALA A 78 1.39 -3.83 13.57
CA ALA A 78 1.94 -2.74 12.76
C ALA A 78 2.92 -1.91 13.61
N ILE A 79 3.96 -1.37 12.98
CA ILE A 79 4.89 -0.44 13.61
C ILE A 79 4.69 0.94 12.98
N CYS A 80 4.24 1.90 13.77
CA CYS A 80 4.18 3.30 13.38
C CYS A 80 5.33 4.06 14.04
N ILE A 81 6.37 4.33 13.28
CA ILE A 81 7.62 4.92 13.78
C ILE A 81 7.45 6.43 13.99
N GLY A 82 7.74 6.91 15.20
CA GLY A 82 7.88 8.32 15.52
C GLY A 82 9.31 8.64 15.93
N VAL A 83 9.90 9.68 15.32
CA VAL A 83 11.25 10.15 15.65
C VAL A 83 11.27 11.67 15.74
N HIS A 84 12.22 12.22 16.51
CA HIS A 84 12.43 13.67 16.62
C HIS A 84 13.37 14.21 15.54
N GLY A 85 14.19 13.37 14.95
CA GLY A 85 15.12 13.72 13.88
C GLY A 85 15.69 12.48 13.21
N THR A 86 16.23 12.66 12.02
CA THR A 86 16.86 11.59 11.25
C THR A 86 18.30 11.97 10.91
N ASP A 87 19.18 11.00 10.96
CA ASP A 87 20.58 11.08 10.58
C ASP A 87 20.95 9.99 9.57
N ASN A 88 22.24 9.81 9.31
CA ASN A 88 22.71 8.78 8.39
C ASN A 88 22.34 7.36 8.82
N ASN A 89 22.22 7.09 10.12
CA ASN A 89 21.81 5.77 10.60
C ASN A 89 20.36 5.45 10.20
N TRP A 90 19.51 6.46 10.10
CA TRP A 90 18.15 6.32 9.58
C TRP A 90 18.12 6.06 8.08
N ILE A 91 19.03 6.68 7.32
CA ILE A 91 19.20 6.39 5.89
C ILE A 91 19.59 4.93 5.71
N ASP A 92 20.60 4.46 6.45
CA ASP A 92 21.06 3.07 6.40
C ASP A 92 19.96 2.08 6.80
N PHE A 93 19.15 2.43 7.81
CA PHE A 93 18.00 1.63 8.22
C PHE A 93 16.93 1.52 7.12
N LEU A 94 16.57 2.63 6.49
CA LEU A 94 15.57 2.64 5.41
C LEU A 94 16.07 1.88 4.18
N LEU A 95 17.34 2.01 3.82
CA LEU A 95 17.98 1.22 2.76
C LEU A 95 17.98 -0.27 3.10
N TRP A 96 18.29 -0.62 4.35
CA TRP A 96 18.22 -2.00 4.83
C TRP A 96 16.79 -2.57 4.74
N LEU A 97 15.78 -1.79 5.15
CA LEU A 97 14.38 -2.18 5.03
C LEU A 97 14.00 -2.48 3.58
N ASN A 98 14.31 -1.55 2.68
CA ASN A 98 13.99 -1.69 1.26
C ASN A 98 14.71 -2.88 0.62
N SER A 99 15.99 -3.07 0.94
CA SER A 99 16.81 -4.15 0.35
C SER A 99 16.46 -5.55 0.86
N ASN A 100 15.81 -5.67 2.02
CA ASN A 100 15.42 -6.97 2.56
C ASN A 100 13.94 -7.27 2.36
N TYR A 101 13.07 -6.29 2.59
CA TYR A 101 11.64 -6.51 2.73
C TYR A 101 10.79 -5.59 1.85
N GLY A 102 11.38 -4.60 1.18
CA GLY A 102 10.70 -3.73 0.23
C GLY A 102 10.91 -4.20 -1.20
N LYS A 103 10.68 -3.29 -2.15
CA LYS A 103 10.72 -3.60 -3.59
C LYS A 103 12.06 -4.11 -4.13
N ASP A 104 13.17 -3.80 -3.47
CA ASP A 104 14.51 -4.29 -3.84
C ASP A 104 14.87 -5.59 -3.10
N GLY A 105 13.98 -6.10 -2.23
CA GLY A 105 14.09 -7.34 -1.48
C GLY A 105 13.02 -8.34 -1.88
N ASP A 106 12.39 -8.96 -0.87
CA ASP A 106 11.34 -9.98 -1.06
C ASP A 106 9.92 -9.41 -1.12
N ASP A 107 9.78 -8.08 -1.05
CA ASP A 107 8.51 -7.32 -1.05
C ASP A 107 7.48 -7.83 -0.01
N SER A 108 7.98 -8.34 1.12
CA SER A 108 7.15 -8.97 2.15
C SER A 108 6.56 -8.00 3.18
N LEU A 109 7.04 -6.75 3.22
CA LEU A 109 6.54 -5.70 4.09
C LEU A 109 5.95 -4.55 3.27
N TRP A 110 4.75 -4.18 3.62
CA TRP A 110 4.08 -3.01 3.05
C TRP A 110 4.35 -1.77 3.90
N PHE A 111 4.72 -0.65 3.25
CA PHE A 111 5.06 0.64 3.87
C PHE A 111 4.05 1.72 3.47
N PRO A 112 2.77 1.61 3.85
CA PRO A 112 1.76 2.59 3.50
C PRO A 112 1.91 3.86 4.34
N SER A 113 1.42 4.97 3.81
CA SER A 113 1.00 6.05 4.69
C SER A 113 -0.19 5.59 5.53
N GLN A 114 -0.43 6.22 6.67
CA GLN A 114 -1.59 5.84 7.48
C GLN A 114 -2.92 6.09 6.74
N GLU A 115 -2.96 7.11 5.92
CA GLU A 115 -4.12 7.43 5.08
C GLU A 115 -4.38 6.32 4.05
N GLU A 116 -3.35 5.86 3.36
CA GLU A 116 -3.42 4.76 2.41
C GLU A 116 -3.88 3.46 3.10
N TYR A 117 -3.33 3.16 4.28
CA TYR A 117 -3.75 2.00 5.05
C TYR A 117 -5.22 2.08 5.47
N TYR A 118 -5.69 3.28 5.93
CA TYR A 118 -7.08 3.49 6.30
C TYR A 118 -8.02 3.24 5.12
N GLU A 119 -7.74 3.83 3.97
CA GLU A 119 -8.56 3.66 2.77
C GLU A 119 -8.55 2.21 2.26
N TYR A 120 -7.37 1.56 2.24
CA TYR A 120 -7.26 0.15 1.86
C TYR A 120 -8.09 -0.76 2.76
N ASN A 121 -8.01 -0.56 4.08
CA ASN A 121 -8.82 -1.34 5.02
C ASN A 121 -10.31 -1.09 4.84
N TYR A 122 -10.70 0.15 4.57
CA TYR A 122 -12.09 0.49 4.27
C TYR A 122 -12.58 -0.26 3.02
N TYR A 123 -11.84 -0.24 1.94
CA TYR A 123 -12.20 -0.97 0.72
C TYR A 123 -12.23 -2.48 0.96
N ARG A 124 -11.27 -3.01 1.68
CA ARG A 124 -11.24 -4.44 2.04
C ARG A 124 -12.52 -4.90 2.75
N LEU A 125 -13.06 -4.07 3.63
CA LEU A 125 -14.25 -4.39 4.43
C LEU A 125 -15.57 -4.09 3.72
N ASN A 126 -15.60 -3.11 2.83
CA ASN A 126 -16.83 -2.59 2.24
C ASN A 126 -16.98 -2.88 0.75
N SER A 127 -15.98 -3.45 0.09
CA SER A 127 -16.08 -3.81 -1.32
C SER A 127 -17.01 -5.00 -1.55
N HIS A 128 -17.74 -4.95 -2.64
CA HIS A 128 -18.58 -6.06 -3.09
C HIS A 128 -17.94 -6.71 -4.32
N ILE A 129 -17.66 -8.00 -4.20
CA ILE A 129 -17.00 -8.79 -5.22
C ILE A 129 -17.95 -9.90 -5.68
N SER A 130 -18.08 -10.05 -7.00
CA SER A 130 -18.81 -11.17 -7.59
C SER A 130 -18.09 -11.71 -8.83
N ILE A 131 -18.18 -13.01 -9.04
CA ILE A 131 -17.63 -13.71 -10.19
C ILE A 131 -18.79 -14.37 -10.92
N ALA A 132 -18.85 -14.18 -12.24
CA ALA A 132 -19.78 -14.85 -13.12
C ALA A 132 -18.99 -15.55 -14.24
N GLN A 133 -19.28 -16.81 -14.47
CA GLN A 133 -18.77 -17.52 -15.65
C GLN A 133 -19.53 -17.04 -16.88
N ILE A 134 -18.82 -16.64 -17.91
CA ILE A 134 -19.41 -16.20 -19.19
C ILE A 134 -19.46 -17.38 -20.18
N ASP A 135 -18.38 -18.15 -20.25
CA ASP A 135 -18.27 -19.36 -21.05
C ASP A 135 -17.28 -20.34 -20.38
N ALA A 136 -16.88 -21.40 -21.09
CA ALA A 136 -16.03 -22.46 -20.53
C ALA A 136 -14.66 -21.97 -20.04
N SER A 137 -14.17 -20.84 -20.56
CA SER A 137 -12.82 -20.32 -20.30
C SER A 137 -12.80 -18.84 -19.88
N SER A 138 -13.97 -18.19 -19.84
CA SER A 138 -14.06 -16.75 -19.57
C SER A 138 -14.91 -16.46 -18.34
N PHE A 139 -14.39 -15.60 -17.48
CA PHE A 139 -15.06 -15.17 -16.26
C PHE A 139 -15.12 -13.65 -16.20
N LYS A 140 -16.20 -13.11 -15.66
CA LYS A 140 -16.36 -11.70 -15.32
C LYS A 140 -16.24 -11.51 -13.83
N LEU A 141 -15.19 -10.84 -13.40
CA LEU A 141 -15.02 -10.35 -12.05
C LEU A 141 -15.61 -8.94 -11.97
N THR A 142 -16.58 -8.73 -11.09
CA THR A 142 -17.14 -7.41 -10.80
C THR A 142 -16.71 -6.99 -9.41
N VAL A 143 -16.05 -5.84 -9.31
CA VAL A 143 -15.57 -5.27 -8.05
C VAL A 143 -16.16 -3.89 -7.90
N ASN A 144 -16.95 -3.68 -6.85
CA ASN A 144 -17.46 -2.38 -6.48
C ASN A 144 -16.66 -1.85 -5.28
N LEU A 145 -15.99 -0.71 -5.48
CA LEU A 145 -15.21 -0.02 -4.47
C LEU A 145 -15.98 1.22 -3.98
N PRO A 146 -16.81 1.11 -2.93
CA PRO A 146 -17.60 2.22 -2.40
C PRO A 146 -16.69 3.17 -1.61
N GLY A 147 -16.21 4.22 -2.25
CA GLY A 147 -15.37 5.22 -1.61
C GLY A 147 -16.18 6.33 -0.95
N GLU A 148 -15.58 6.97 0.05
CA GLU A 148 -16.10 8.20 0.65
C GLU A 148 -15.50 9.44 -0.03
N LYS A 149 -16.10 10.59 0.25
CA LYS A 149 -15.54 11.87 -0.19
C LYS A 149 -14.10 12.02 0.32
N PHE A 150 -13.19 12.39 -0.56
CA PHE A 150 -11.75 12.55 -0.29
C PHE A 150 -10.93 11.26 -0.23
N PHE A 151 -11.44 10.11 -0.64
CA PHE A 151 -10.62 8.93 -0.85
C PHE A 151 -9.76 9.07 -2.11
N TYR A 152 -8.47 8.72 -2.00
CA TYR A 152 -7.48 8.87 -3.08
C TYR A 152 -6.82 7.56 -3.50
N TYR A 153 -6.98 6.48 -2.71
CA TYR A 153 -6.33 5.19 -2.91
C TYR A 153 -7.31 4.04 -3.21
N PRO A 154 -8.28 4.21 -4.14
CA PRO A 154 -9.24 3.15 -4.43
C PRO A 154 -8.52 1.96 -5.05
N SER A 155 -8.22 0.97 -4.24
CA SER A 155 -7.55 -0.26 -4.61
C SER A 155 -7.98 -1.41 -3.71
N THR A 156 -7.86 -2.63 -4.24
CA THR A 156 -8.10 -3.85 -3.45
C THR A 156 -7.29 -5.01 -4.03
N THR A 157 -6.94 -5.95 -3.16
CA THR A 157 -6.29 -7.19 -3.55
C THR A 157 -7.27 -8.35 -3.35
N ILE A 158 -7.43 -9.19 -4.35
CA ILE A 158 -8.35 -10.31 -4.38
C ILE A 158 -7.55 -11.60 -4.54
N ASN A 159 -7.79 -12.58 -3.67
CA ASN A 159 -7.24 -13.91 -3.81
C ASN A 159 -8.23 -14.80 -4.57
N LEU A 160 -7.80 -15.37 -5.69
CA LEU A 160 -8.58 -16.28 -6.50
C LEU A 160 -7.93 -17.68 -6.41
N SER A 161 -8.62 -18.62 -5.78
CA SER A 161 -8.14 -20.00 -5.65
C SER A 161 -8.47 -20.85 -6.87
N GLY A 162 -7.68 -21.89 -7.12
CA GLY A 162 -7.93 -22.86 -8.17
C GLY A 162 -7.61 -22.41 -9.58
N ILE A 163 -6.83 -21.34 -9.73
CA ILE A 163 -6.31 -20.83 -11.01
C ILE A 163 -4.82 -20.52 -10.86
N SER A 164 -4.02 -20.88 -11.86
CA SER A 164 -2.60 -20.54 -11.93
C SER A 164 -2.37 -19.34 -12.85
N MET A 165 -1.29 -18.61 -12.64
CA MET A 165 -0.82 -17.58 -13.59
C MET A 165 -0.70 -18.11 -15.01
N TYR A 166 -0.30 -19.37 -15.17
CA TYR A 166 -0.11 -20.01 -16.48
C TYR A 166 -1.42 -20.33 -17.19
N ASP A 167 -2.55 -20.35 -16.48
CA ASP A 167 -3.89 -20.55 -17.06
C ASP A 167 -4.48 -19.26 -17.62
N ILE A 168 -3.86 -18.10 -17.30
CA ILE A 168 -4.39 -16.79 -17.68
C ILE A 168 -3.82 -16.36 -19.03
N VAL A 169 -4.69 -16.25 -20.02
CA VAL A 169 -4.33 -15.72 -21.33
C VAL A 169 -4.32 -14.20 -21.34
N SER A 170 -5.34 -13.57 -20.74
CA SER A 170 -5.44 -12.13 -20.59
C SER A 170 -6.38 -11.74 -19.45
N ILE A 171 -6.15 -10.59 -18.87
CA ILE A 171 -7.11 -9.92 -17.98
C ILE A 171 -7.37 -8.54 -18.56
N GLU A 172 -8.63 -8.23 -18.82
CA GLU A 172 -9.07 -6.93 -19.31
C GLU A 172 -9.86 -6.20 -18.25
N GLY A 173 -9.66 -4.90 -18.16
CA GLY A 173 -10.38 -4.03 -17.21
C GLY A 173 -11.11 -2.88 -17.91
N ASN A 174 -12.09 -2.32 -17.24
CA ASN A 174 -12.81 -1.12 -17.71
C ASN A 174 -11.94 0.16 -17.55
N ASP A 175 -12.49 1.30 -17.97
CA ASP A 175 -11.77 2.58 -17.95
C ASP A 175 -11.48 3.13 -16.55
N ALA A 176 -12.20 2.69 -15.52
CA ALA A 176 -11.92 3.07 -14.14
C ALA A 176 -10.62 2.44 -13.61
N LEU A 177 -10.20 1.31 -14.17
CA LEU A 177 -8.98 0.63 -13.79
C LEU A 177 -7.75 1.38 -14.31
N THR A 178 -6.83 1.72 -13.43
CA THR A 178 -5.56 2.39 -13.77
C THR A 178 -4.37 1.45 -13.66
N GLY A 179 -4.40 0.55 -12.68
CA GLY A 179 -3.40 -0.48 -12.47
C GLY A 179 -4.02 -1.87 -12.35
N LEU A 180 -3.29 -2.87 -12.85
CA LEU A 180 -3.66 -4.28 -12.77
C LEU A 180 -2.38 -5.11 -12.73
N SER A 181 -2.23 -5.89 -11.68
CA SER A 181 -1.12 -6.85 -11.57
C SER A 181 -1.58 -8.11 -10.87
N TYR A 182 -0.93 -9.22 -11.12
CA TYR A 182 -1.22 -10.48 -10.45
C TYR A 182 0.04 -11.33 -10.33
N ALA A 183 0.04 -12.18 -9.31
CA ALA A 183 1.13 -13.11 -9.02
C ALA A 183 0.57 -14.40 -8.42
N ASP A 184 1.33 -15.48 -8.49
CA ASP A 184 0.96 -16.72 -7.80
C ASP A 184 0.87 -16.50 -6.29
N TYR A 185 -0.15 -17.05 -5.67
CA TYR A 185 -0.37 -16.97 -4.22
C TYR A 185 -1.07 -18.23 -3.71
N LYS A 186 -0.40 -19.02 -2.88
CA LYS A 186 -0.90 -20.29 -2.34
C LYS A 186 -1.34 -21.25 -3.47
N ASP A 187 -2.61 -21.65 -3.45
CA ASP A 187 -3.27 -22.53 -4.42
C ASP A 187 -3.95 -21.75 -5.57
N GLY A 188 -3.57 -20.50 -5.78
CA GLY A 188 -4.19 -19.63 -6.77
C GLY A 188 -3.35 -18.40 -7.09
N ILE A 189 -4.02 -17.30 -7.38
CA ILE A 189 -3.38 -16.02 -7.68
C ILE A 189 -3.86 -14.93 -6.72
N MET A 190 -3.00 -13.97 -6.48
CA MET A 190 -3.32 -12.69 -5.88
C MET A 190 -3.44 -11.65 -6.99
N LEU A 191 -4.63 -11.08 -7.16
CA LEU A 191 -4.93 -10.07 -8.17
C LEU A 191 -5.06 -8.71 -7.50
N ASN A 192 -4.22 -7.77 -7.86
CA ASN A 192 -4.29 -6.38 -7.40
C ASN A 192 -5.03 -5.53 -8.41
N ILE A 193 -6.08 -4.86 -7.94
CA ILE A 193 -6.93 -3.95 -8.71
C ILE A 193 -6.71 -2.55 -8.18
N ASP A 194 -6.28 -1.63 -9.05
CA ASP A 194 -5.95 -0.26 -8.70
C ASP A 194 -6.75 0.72 -9.58
N CYS A 195 -7.48 1.61 -8.95
CA CYS A 195 -8.26 2.68 -9.58
C CYS A 195 -7.76 4.07 -9.19
N ARG A 196 -6.53 4.18 -8.67
CA ARG A 196 -5.93 5.47 -8.30
C ARG A 196 -5.81 6.39 -9.51
N LYS A 197 -6.44 7.54 -9.43
CA LYS A 197 -6.52 8.51 -10.54
C LYS A 197 -5.14 8.93 -11.09
N TYR A 198 -4.15 9.08 -10.21
CA TYR A 198 -2.83 9.63 -10.55
C TYR A 198 -1.74 8.57 -10.70
N LEU A 199 -2.09 7.29 -10.75
CA LEU A 199 -1.09 6.22 -10.86
C LEU A 199 -0.24 6.36 -12.13
N PHE A 200 -0.86 6.72 -13.26
CA PHE A 200 -0.16 6.94 -14.52
C PHE A 200 0.83 8.13 -14.43
N GLU A 201 0.39 9.27 -13.90
CA GLU A 201 1.25 10.45 -13.73
C GLU A 201 2.43 10.16 -12.78
N HIS A 202 2.19 9.35 -11.75
CA HIS A 202 3.23 8.91 -10.83
C HIS A 202 4.29 8.07 -11.56
N ALA A 203 3.87 7.06 -12.31
CA ALA A 203 4.76 6.25 -13.12
C ALA A 203 5.55 7.09 -14.15
N GLU A 204 4.88 8.03 -14.82
CA GLU A 204 5.53 8.93 -15.77
C GLU A 204 6.61 9.82 -15.11
N ASN A 205 6.38 10.28 -13.88
CA ASN A 205 7.35 11.08 -13.14
C ASN A 205 8.62 10.28 -12.82
N PHE A 206 8.51 8.97 -12.51
CA PHE A 206 9.68 8.11 -12.34
C PHE A 206 10.42 7.87 -13.66
N VAL A 207 9.71 7.72 -14.78
CA VAL A 207 10.34 7.65 -16.11
C VAL A 207 11.13 8.93 -16.42
N LYS A 208 10.54 10.12 -16.17
CA LYS A 208 11.25 11.41 -16.34
C LYS A 208 12.48 11.53 -15.44
N ARG A 209 12.42 11.00 -14.22
CA ARG A 209 13.58 10.96 -13.31
C ARG A 209 14.71 10.09 -13.88
N TYR A 210 14.39 8.92 -14.42
CA TYR A 210 15.35 8.09 -15.11
C TYR A 210 15.96 8.81 -16.33
N GLU A 211 15.15 9.43 -17.18
CA GLU A 211 15.62 10.18 -18.35
C GLU A 211 16.55 11.33 -17.98
N ALA A 212 16.33 11.98 -16.84
CA ALA A 212 17.20 13.04 -16.33
C ALA A 212 18.55 12.53 -15.82
N ASN A 213 18.63 11.28 -15.36
CA ASN A 213 19.87 10.64 -14.91
C ASN A 213 19.87 9.14 -15.25
N PRO A 214 20.14 8.78 -16.54
CA PRO A 214 20.07 7.39 -17.00
C PRO A 214 21.19 6.49 -16.44
N SER A 215 22.26 7.08 -15.92
CA SER A 215 23.37 6.33 -15.31
C SER A 215 23.06 5.77 -13.93
N ASP A 216 21.98 6.24 -13.31
CA ASP A 216 21.51 5.75 -12.01
C ASP A 216 20.59 4.54 -12.20
N ALA A 217 21.13 3.37 -11.88
CA ALA A 217 20.38 2.11 -11.98
C ALA A 217 19.13 2.08 -11.09
N SER A 218 19.14 2.78 -9.96
CA SER A 218 18.00 2.90 -9.05
C SER A 218 16.84 3.63 -9.73
N ASN A 219 17.09 4.72 -10.44
CA ASN A 219 16.06 5.44 -11.18
C ASN A 219 15.37 4.56 -12.23
N LYS A 220 16.14 3.70 -12.92
CA LYS A 220 15.57 2.75 -13.89
C LYS A 220 14.71 1.69 -13.21
N ALA A 221 15.19 1.12 -12.13
CA ALA A 221 14.46 0.12 -11.36
C ALA A 221 13.13 0.68 -10.81
N ASP A 222 13.15 1.89 -10.24
CA ASP A 222 11.97 2.58 -9.76
C ASP A 222 10.96 2.83 -10.88
N ALA A 223 11.41 3.34 -12.02
CA ALA A 223 10.54 3.59 -13.16
C ALA A 223 9.88 2.30 -13.68
N LEU A 224 10.64 1.22 -13.80
CA LEU A 224 10.12 -0.10 -14.20
C LEU A 224 9.08 -0.62 -13.20
N TYR A 225 9.34 -0.50 -11.90
CA TYR A 225 8.41 -0.92 -10.86
C TYR A 225 7.03 -0.24 -11.02
N PHE A 226 7.00 1.10 -11.12
CA PHE A 226 5.73 1.82 -11.26
C PHE A 226 5.06 1.64 -12.62
N VAL A 227 5.82 1.52 -13.70
CA VAL A 227 5.26 1.24 -15.03
C VAL A 227 4.62 -0.15 -15.08
N ASN A 228 5.22 -1.14 -14.43
CA ASN A 228 4.67 -2.50 -14.37
C ASN A 228 3.34 -2.58 -13.61
N MET A 229 3.10 -1.70 -12.64
CA MET A 229 1.82 -1.62 -11.92
C MET A 229 0.65 -1.17 -12.79
N LEU A 230 0.91 -0.45 -13.89
CA LEU A 230 -0.13 0.05 -14.78
C LEU A 230 -0.83 -1.10 -15.51
N LYS A 231 -2.15 -0.94 -15.75
CA LYS A 231 -2.86 -1.84 -16.67
C LYS A 231 -2.26 -1.78 -18.07
N GLU A 232 -2.38 -2.87 -18.82
CA GLU A 232 -1.93 -2.91 -20.21
C GLU A 232 -2.67 -1.86 -21.06
N SER A 233 -1.91 -1.00 -21.74
CA SER A 233 -2.44 0.09 -22.54
C SER A 233 -1.37 0.67 -23.44
N ALA A 234 -1.78 1.40 -24.50
CA ALA A 234 -0.85 2.14 -25.35
C ALA A 234 0.02 3.14 -24.55
N LYS A 235 -0.52 3.71 -23.47
CA LYS A 235 0.22 4.59 -22.58
C LYS A 235 1.31 3.86 -21.79
N LYS A 236 1.03 2.67 -21.26
CA LYS A 236 2.04 1.82 -20.59
C LYS A 236 3.15 1.44 -21.56
N GLU A 237 2.82 1.01 -22.76
CA GLU A 237 3.79 0.66 -23.79
C GLU A 237 4.66 1.86 -24.21
N ALA A 238 4.08 3.06 -24.29
CA ALA A 238 4.85 4.28 -24.55
C ALA A 238 5.88 4.57 -23.44
N LEU A 239 5.52 4.36 -22.16
CA LEU A 239 6.45 4.52 -21.04
C LEU A 239 7.54 3.44 -21.05
N LYS A 240 7.18 2.16 -21.33
CA LYS A 240 8.17 1.07 -21.45
C LYS A 240 9.24 1.36 -22.51
N LYS A 241 8.84 1.91 -23.67
CA LYS A 241 9.78 2.29 -24.74
C LYS A 241 10.79 3.36 -24.31
N ARG A 242 10.40 4.26 -23.41
CA ARG A 242 11.30 5.30 -22.86
C ARG A 242 12.33 4.76 -21.88
N LEU A 243 12.16 3.53 -21.40
CA LEU A 243 13.08 2.84 -20.47
C LEU A 243 14.05 1.87 -21.17
N GLN A 244 13.93 1.71 -22.48
CA GLN A 244 14.85 0.91 -23.32
C GLN A 244 16.09 1.70 -23.67
#